data_0c2649c17e32923643fd81f9ab9f4992
#
_entry.id   0c2649c17e32923643fd81f9ab9f4992
#
_cell.length_a   1.000
_cell.length_b   1.000
_cell.length_c   1.000
_cell.angle_alpha   90.00
_cell.angle_beta   90.00
_cell.angle_gamma   90.00
#
_symmetry.space_group_name_H-M   'P 1'
#
loop_
_entity.id
_entity.type
_entity.pdbx_description
1 polymer ?
#
loop_
_entity_poly.entity_id
_entity_poly.type
_entity_poly.pdbx_seq_one_letter_code
_entity_poly.pdbx_strand_id
1 'polypeptide(L)'
;RAWNEPTLLYRLADSEHREPRAFAIEQLLRLGESSVEPALPAEWLLPERVFQLAESRHKITRETALTLIRRHQEQLGDPARLAWLMESPHREVGLFTVRLLWERQRRKFAPTAKAAEPQPGAPVEDLRQFLRKTLFGLPPGRMERRELDAEQAAPERPWPASVGKRRLIEAIKTLALSDAGFAELVTPVLAEFIQ
;
A
#
# COMPACT_ATOMS: atom_id res chain seq x y z
N ARG A 1 -30.22 15.62 -3.04
CA ARG A 1 -29.37 15.95 -1.85
C ARG A 1 -28.61 14.76 -1.29
N ALA A 2 -28.97 13.50 -1.61
CA ALA A 2 -28.31 12.30 -1.08
C ALA A 2 -26.91 12.00 -1.71
N TRP A 3 -26.53 12.67 -2.76
CA TRP A 3 -25.28 12.45 -3.50
C TRP A 3 -24.07 13.23 -2.95
N ASN A 4 -24.28 14.04 -1.92
CA ASN A 4 -23.23 14.88 -1.33
C ASN A 4 -22.55 14.23 -0.10
N GLU A 5 -22.59 12.91 0.01
CA GLU A 5 -21.91 12.20 1.10
C GLU A 5 -20.69 11.48 0.56
N PRO A 6 -19.47 11.87 0.98
CA PRO A 6 -18.25 11.21 0.53
C PRO A 6 -18.26 9.71 0.82
N THR A 7 -18.85 9.30 1.95
CA THR A 7 -18.95 7.88 2.35
C THR A 7 -19.69 7.02 1.33
N LEU A 8 -20.73 7.55 0.70
CA LEU A 8 -21.46 6.83 -0.35
C LEU A 8 -20.57 6.57 -1.57
N LEU A 9 -19.76 7.55 -1.97
CA LEU A 9 -18.85 7.42 -3.10
C LEU A 9 -17.85 6.27 -2.88
N TYR A 10 -17.27 6.19 -1.69
CA TYR A 10 -16.35 5.09 -1.34
C TYR A 10 -17.05 3.72 -1.31
N ARG A 11 -18.28 3.65 -0.84
CA ARG A 11 -19.07 2.40 -0.87
C ARG A 11 -19.39 1.97 -2.29
N LEU A 12 -19.73 2.91 -3.18
CA LEU A 12 -19.98 2.62 -4.59
C LEU A 12 -18.70 2.18 -5.31
N ALA A 13 -17.54 2.72 -4.95
CA ALA A 13 -16.25 2.34 -5.51
C ALA A 13 -15.86 0.88 -5.20
N ASP A 14 -16.45 0.28 -4.18
CA ASP A 14 -16.29 -1.14 -3.83
C ASP A 14 -17.54 -1.99 -4.14
N SER A 15 -18.47 -1.46 -4.92
CA SER A 15 -19.70 -2.17 -5.32
C SER A 15 -19.40 -3.40 -6.18
N GLU A 16 -20.23 -4.45 -6.00
CA GLU A 16 -20.25 -5.61 -6.90
C GLU A 16 -20.59 -5.23 -8.34
N HIS A 17 -21.47 -4.25 -8.50
CA HIS A 17 -21.94 -3.83 -9.81
C HIS A 17 -20.92 -2.93 -10.51
N ARG A 18 -20.63 -3.26 -11.76
CA ARG A 18 -19.58 -2.59 -12.54
C ARG A 18 -19.87 -1.09 -12.75
N GLU A 19 -21.10 -0.74 -13.08
CA GLU A 19 -21.46 0.64 -13.42
C GLU A 19 -21.35 1.61 -12.25
N PRO A 20 -21.97 1.35 -11.07
CA PRO A 20 -21.79 2.19 -9.89
C PRO A 20 -20.31 2.29 -9.47
N ARG A 21 -19.57 1.19 -9.55
CA ARG A 21 -18.14 1.17 -9.24
C ARG A 21 -17.34 2.06 -10.19
N ALA A 22 -17.56 1.94 -11.50
CA ALA A 22 -16.86 2.74 -12.51
C ALA A 22 -17.15 4.24 -12.33
N PHE A 23 -18.41 4.60 -12.12
CA PHE A 23 -18.79 5.98 -11.82
C PHE A 23 -18.06 6.51 -10.58
N ALA A 24 -18.10 5.78 -9.47
CA ALA A 24 -17.47 6.22 -8.23
C ALA A 24 -15.94 6.36 -8.34
N ILE A 25 -15.30 5.43 -9.06
CA ILE A 25 -13.86 5.48 -9.34
C ILE A 25 -13.51 6.75 -10.14
N GLU A 26 -14.28 7.06 -11.17
CA GLU A 26 -14.08 8.27 -11.96
C GLU A 26 -14.19 9.52 -11.09
N GLN A 27 -15.19 9.60 -10.21
CA GLN A 27 -15.34 10.73 -9.29
C GLN A 27 -14.19 10.82 -8.29
N LEU A 28 -13.77 9.68 -7.69
CA LEU A 28 -12.65 9.65 -6.75
C LEU A 28 -11.33 10.11 -7.38
N LEU A 29 -11.09 9.75 -8.64
CA LEU A 29 -9.89 10.20 -9.35
C LEU A 29 -9.86 11.70 -9.63
N ARG A 30 -11.01 12.37 -9.61
CA ARG A 30 -11.13 13.83 -9.73
C ARG A 30 -10.84 14.57 -8.42
N LEU A 31 -10.73 13.87 -7.29
CA LEU A 31 -10.39 14.50 -6.01
C LEU A 31 -9.05 15.24 -6.11
N GLY A 32 -9.07 16.54 -5.77
CA GLY A 32 -7.88 17.38 -5.79
C GLY A 32 -7.44 17.85 -7.19
N GLU A 33 -8.22 17.60 -8.24
CA GLU A 33 -7.99 18.17 -9.58
C GLU A 33 -8.73 19.51 -9.72
N SER A 34 -8.00 20.61 -9.59
CA SER A 34 -8.56 21.97 -9.71
C SER A 34 -9.00 22.33 -11.14
N SER A 35 -8.62 21.52 -12.13
CA SER A 35 -8.93 21.75 -13.55
C SER A 35 -10.26 21.17 -14.00
N VAL A 36 -10.95 20.42 -13.14
CA VAL A 36 -12.22 19.75 -13.47
C VAL A 36 -13.37 20.39 -12.73
N GLU A 37 -14.34 20.93 -13.46
CA GLU A 37 -15.57 21.48 -12.87
C GLU A 37 -16.74 20.48 -13.02
N PRO A 38 -17.54 20.26 -11.94
CA PRO A 38 -17.33 20.78 -10.59
C PRO A 38 -16.21 20.05 -9.84
N ALA A 39 -15.31 20.81 -9.22
CA ALA A 39 -14.26 20.24 -8.36
C ALA A 39 -14.90 19.60 -7.13
N LEU A 40 -14.44 18.38 -6.81
CA LEU A 40 -14.85 17.73 -5.56
C LEU A 40 -14.08 18.34 -4.37
N PRO A 41 -14.75 18.58 -3.23
CA PRO A 41 -14.10 19.13 -2.06
C PRO A 41 -12.92 18.29 -1.60
N ALA A 42 -11.81 18.93 -1.24
CA ALA A 42 -10.60 18.22 -0.77
C ALA A 42 -10.86 17.43 0.53
N GLU A 43 -11.79 17.89 1.37
CA GLU A 43 -12.24 17.18 2.58
C GLU A 43 -12.92 15.84 2.30
N TRP A 44 -13.27 15.56 1.05
CA TRP A 44 -13.81 14.27 0.64
C TRP A 44 -12.75 13.18 0.53
N LEU A 45 -11.47 13.55 0.57
CA LEU A 45 -10.38 12.61 0.66
C LEU A 45 -10.30 12.04 2.08
N LEU A 46 -10.97 10.92 2.30
CA LEU A 46 -11.03 10.23 3.59
C LEU A 46 -9.93 9.17 3.68
N PRO A 47 -8.85 9.40 4.44
CA PRO A 47 -7.71 8.48 4.48
C PRO A 47 -8.10 7.03 4.78
N GLU A 48 -8.90 6.80 5.82
CA GLU A 48 -9.32 5.44 6.22
C GLU A 48 -10.07 4.73 5.10
N ARG A 49 -10.90 5.45 4.34
CA ARG A 49 -11.65 4.88 3.22
C ARG A 49 -10.76 4.56 2.04
N VAL A 50 -9.79 5.43 1.74
CA VAL A 50 -8.81 5.15 0.66
C VAL A 50 -8.01 3.89 0.98
N PHE A 51 -7.56 3.74 2.22
CA PHE A 51 -6.84 2.53 2.64
C PHE A 51 -7.71 1.27 2.60
N GLN A 52 -9.01 1.36 2.95
CA GLN A 52 -9.97 0.26 2.78
C GLN A 52 -10.12 -0.13 1.31
N LEU A 53 -10.20 0.83 0.38
CA LEU A 53 -10.26 0.55 -1.06
C LEU A 53 -8.99 -0.14 -1.57
N ALA A 54 -7.82 0.12 -0.96
CA ALA A 54 -6.58 -0.58 -1.32
C ALA A 54 -6.61 -2.09 -1.00
N GLU A 55 -7.53 -2.52 -0.14
CA GLU A 55 -7.77 -3.93 0.22
C GLU A 55 -8.99 -4.54 -0.49
N SER A 56 -9.64 -3.78 -1.39
CA SER A 56 -10.80 -4.25 -2.15
C SER A 56 -10.48 -5.53 -2.94
N ARG A 57 -11.46 -6.40 -3.09
CA ARG A 57 -11.38 -7.56 -3.99
C ARG A 57 -11.28 -7.16 -5.46
N HIS A 58 -11.76 -5.98 -5.83
CA HIS A 58 -11.74 -5.47 -7.20
C HIS A 58 -10.41 -4.80 -7.51
N LYS A 59 -9.67 -5.36 -8.46
CA LYS A 59 -8.35 -4.85 -8.85
C LYS A 59 -8.38 -3.36 -9.23
N ILE A 60 -9.36 -2.93 -10.01
CA ILE A 60 -9.48 -1.54 -10.44
C ILE A 60 -9.70 -0.58 -9.26
N THR A 61 -10.44 -1.01 -8.24
CA THR A 61 -10.66 -0.23 -7.02
C THR A 61 -9.36 -0.09 -6.23
N ARG A 62 -8.57 -1.17 -6.10
CA ARG A 62 -7.25 -1.12 -5.48
C ARG A 62 -6.31 -0.17 -6.23
N GLU A 63 -6.22 -0.30 -7.56
CA GLU A 63 -5.39 0.57 -8.40
C GLU A 63 -5.77 2.06 -8.24
N THR A 64 -7.07 2.35 -8.14
CA THR A 64 -7.57 3.69 -7.85
C THR A 64 -7.09 4.19 -6.50
N ALA A 65 -7.22 3.39 -5.45
CA ALA A 65 -6.74 3.73 -4.11
C ALA A 65 -5.22 4.00 -4.10
N LEU A 66 -4.42 3.15 -4.76
CA LEU A 66 -2.98 3.35 -4.87
C LEU A 66 -2.63 4.63 -5.63
N THR A 67 -3.40 4.98 -6.65
CA THR A 67 -3.26 6.24 -7.39
C THR A 67 -3.54 7.44 -6.49
N LEU A 68 -4.60 7.40 -5.70
CA LEU A 68 -4.92 8.44 -4.73
C LEU A 68 -3.82 8.58 -3.66
N ILE A 69 -3.33 7.48 -3.12
CA ILE A 69 -2.22 7.48 -2.15
C ILE A 69 -0.97 8.11 -2.75
N ARG A 70 -0.65 7.80 -4.01
CA ARG A 70 0.51 8.39 -4.69
C ARG A 70 0.33 9.88 -4.96
N ARG A 71 -0.86 10.32 -5.34
CA ARG A 71 -1.18 11.72 -5.64
C ARG A 71 -1.19 12.59 -4.38
N HIS A 72 -1.75 12.07 -3.29
CA HIS A 72 -1.96 12.80 -2.03
C HIS A 72 -1.03 12.31 -0.92
N GLN A 73 0.26 12.14 -1.21
CA GLN A 73 1.25 11.59 -0.28
C GLN A 73 1.39 12.37 1.03
N GLU A 74 1.12 13.68 1.04
CA GLU A 74 1.21 14.50 2.25
C GLU A 74 0.14 14.10 3.28
N GLN A 75 -1.07 13.78 2.82
CA GLN A 75 -2.19 13.41 3.67
C GLN A 75 -2.28 11.90 3.92
N LEU A 76 -1.90 11.09 2.91
CA LEU A 76 -2.06 9.63 2.91
C LEU A 76 -0.75 8.88 3.15
N GLY A 77 0.37 9.58 3.25
CA GLY A 77 1.70 8.95 3.32
C GLY A 77 2.18 8.61 4.73
N ASP A 78 1.29 8.52 5.72
CA ASP A 78 1.67 8.15 7.08
C ASP A 78 2.37 6.77 7.11
N PRO A 79 3.58 6.65 7.71
CA PRO A 79 4.34 5.40 7.74
C PRO A 79 3.60 4.24 8.39
N ALA A 80 2.80 4.49 9.43
CA ALA A 80 2.06 3.44 10.11
C ALA A 80 0.97 2.84 9.21
N ARG A 81 0.26 3.69 8.45
CA ARG A 81 -0.74 3.26 7.47
C ARG A 81 -0.10 2.51 6.30
N LEU A 82 1.07 2.99 5.82
CA LEU A 82 1.81 2.30 4.77
C LEU A 82 2.33 0.94 5.26
N ALA A 83 2.74 0.81 6.55
CA ALA A 83 3.11 -0.47 7.13
C ALA A 83 1.96 -1.47 7.05
N TRP A 84 0.73 -1.03 7.33
CA TRP A 84 -0.45 -1.88 7.22
C TRP A 84 -0.68 -2.39 5.79
N LEU A 85 -0.50 -1.54 4.76
CA LEU A 85 -0.59 -1.97 3.37
C LEU A 85 0.49 -2.99 2.95
N MET A 86 1.63 -3.04 3.66
CA MET A 86 2.64 -4.07 3.39
C MET A 86 2.18 -5.48 3.78
N GLU A 87 1.19 -5.59 4.67
CA GLU A 87 0.60 -6.85 5.08
C GLU A 87 -0.44 -7.37 4.08
N SER A 88 -0.78 -6.57 3.07
CA SER A 88 -1.78 -6.90 2.06
C SER A 88 -1.48 -8.23 1.36
N PRO A 89 -2.50 -9.08 1.15
CA PRO A 89 -2.38 -10.30 0.36
C PRO A 89 -2.19 -10.01 -1.13
N HIS A 90 -2.45 -8.79 -1.56
CA HIS A 90 -2.37 -8.38 -2.95
C HIS A 90 -0.94 -7.94 -3.31
N ARG A 91 -0.33 -8.67 -4.23
CA ARG A 91 1.06 -8.44 -4.66
C ARG A 91 1.32 -6.98 -5.10
N GLU A 92 0.39 -6.42 -5.87
CA GLU A 92 0.51 -5.07 -6.39
C GLU A 92 0.50 -4.01 -5.27
N VAL A 93 -0.28 -4.23 -4.21
CA VAL A 93 -0.35 -3.32 -3.05
C VAL A 93 0.98 -3.33 -2.30
N GLY A 94 1.50 -4.50 -1.97
CA GLY A 94 2.79 -4.64 -1.30
C GLY A 94 3.94 -4.02 -2.12
N LEU A 95 4.00 -4.31 -3.44
CA LEU A 95 5.02 -3.76 -4.33
C LEU A 95 4.93 -2.23 -4.44
N PHE A 96 3.72 -1.70 -4.58
CA PHE A 96 3.49 -0.25 -4.59
C PHE A 96 4.01 0.40 -3.31
N THR A 97 3.67 -0.18 -2.16
CA THR A 97 4.04 0.39 -0.85
C THR A 97 5.54 0.42 -0.65
N VAL A 98 6.24 -0.67 -0.96
CA VAL A 98 7.71 -0.73 -0.85
C VAL A 98 8.37 0.29 -1.79
N ARG A 99 7.88 0.42 -3.04
CA ARG A 99 8.35 1.43 -4.00
C ARG A 99 8.13 2.85 -3.50
N LEU A 100 6.94 3.13 -2.97
CA LEU A 100 6.61 4.47 -2.46
C LEU A 100 7.52 4.87 -1.30
N LEU A 101 7.78 3.96 -0.37
CA LEU A 101 8.70 4.20 0.74
C LEU A 101 10.12 4.45 0.25
N TRP A 102 10.59 3.67 -0.73
CA TRP A 102 11.90 3.85 -1.33
C TRP A 102 12.02 5.18 -2.09
N GLU A 103 11.03 5.54 -2.91
CA GLU A 103 10.98 6.82 -3.62
C GLU A 103 11.01 8.01 -2.64
N ARG A 104 10.29 7.92 -1.53
CA ARG A 104 10.29 8.95 -0.47
C ARG A 104 11.65 9.07 0.21
N GLN A 105 12.28 7.93 0.49
CA GLN A 105 13.61 7.88 1.05
C GLN A 105 14.61 8.58 0.11
N ARG A 106 14.63 8.22 -1.16
CA ARG A 106 15.51 8.84 -2.16
C ARG A 106 15.30 10.35 -2.29
N ARG A 107 14.05 10.82 -2.21
CA ARG A 107 13.75 12.28 -2.27
C ARG A 107 14.30 13.04 -1.07
N LYS A 108 14.30 12.46 0.12
CA LYS A 108 14.90 13.08 1.31
C LYS A 108 16.40 13.28 1.17
N PHE A 109 17.05 12.48 0.34
CA PHE A 109 18.50 12.49 0.12
C PHE A 109 18.93 13.04 -1.23
N ALA A 110 17.99 13.39 -2.13
CA ALA A 110 18.35 14.16 -3.30
C ALA A 110 18.99 15.47 -2.83
N PRO A 111 20.24 15.79 -3.22
CA PRO A 111 20.91 16.99 -2.78
C PRO A 111 20.10 18.18 -3.29
N THR A 112 19.41 18.84 -2.39
CA THR A 112 18.94 20.20 -2.65
C THR A 112 20.23 21.03 -2.80
N ALA A 113 20.39 21.70 -3.93
CA ALA A 113 21.60 22.44 -4.31
C ALA A 113 22.06 23.53 -3.32
N LYS A 114 21.55 23.53 -2.10
CA LYS A 114 21.82 24.51 -1.03
C LYS A 114 22.04 23.93 0.37
N ALA A 115 22.03 22.63 0.56
CA ALA A 115 22.17 22.07 1.91
C ALA A 115 23.54 21.40 2.08
N ALA A 116 24.16 21.71 3.22
CA ALA A 116 25.39 21.15 3.74
C ALA A 116 25.49 19.64 3.60
N GLU A 117 26.74 19.17 3.60
CA GLU A 117 27.17 17.78 3.42
C GLU A 117 26.18 16.73 3.93
N PRO A 118 25.80 15.75 3.10
CA PRO A 118 24.92 14.67 3.51
C PRO A 118 25.60 13.89 4.64
N GLN A 119 24.97 13.86 5.81
CA GLN A 119 25.41 12.94 6.86
C GLN A 119 25.20 11.51 6.35
N PRO A 120 26.26 10.75 6.13
CA PRO A 120 26.13 9.38 5.63
C PRO A 120 25.50 8.48 6.71
N GLY A 121 24.46 7.77 6.36
CA GLY A 121 24.02 6.57 7.08
C GLY A 121 22.64 6.58 7.75
N ALA A 122 22.28 7.60 8.52
CA ALA A 122 21.14 7.53 9.42
C ALA A 122 19.78 7.20 8.74
N PRO A 123 19.40 7.77 7.64
CA PRO A 123 18.07 7.57 7.08
C PRO A 123 17.88 6.32 6.22
N VAL A 124 18.97 5.80 5.67
CA VAL A 124 18.97 4.47 5.01
C VAL A 124 18.74 3.41 6.05
N GLU A 125 19.33 3.58 7.23
CA GLU A 125 19.14 2.70 8.37
C GLU A 125 17.70 2.73 8.87
N ASP A 126 17.04 3.89 8.93
CA ASP A 126 15.63 4.00 9.34
C ASP A 126 14.70 3.18 8.45
N LEU A 127 14.86 3.24 7.11
CA LEU A 127 14.06 2.42 6.20
C LEU A 127 14.38 0.93 6.34
N ARG A 128 15.67 0.59 6.51
CA ARG A 128 16.10 -0.80 6.75
C ARG A 128 15.48 -1.36 8.02
N GLN A 129 15.54 -0.63 9.11
CA GLN A 129 14.93 -1.03 10.39
C GLN A 129 13.41 -1.13 10.29
N PHE A 130 12.78 -0.23 9.58
CA PHE A 130 11.34 -0.27 9.34
C PHE A 130 10.94 -1.54 8.56
N LEU A 131 11.62 -1.86 7.45
CA LEU A 131 11.36 -3.07 6.66
C LEU A 131 11.64 -4.34 7.48
N ARG A 132 12.74 -4.35 8.24
CA ARG A 132 13.10 -5.43 9.13
C ARG A 132 11.99 -5.66 10.17
N LYS A 133 11.58 -4.61 10.89
CA LYS A 133 10.52 -4.69 11.90
C LYS A 133 9.21 -5.21 11.31
N THR A 134 8.83 -4.73 10.11
CA THR A 134 7.61 -5.19 9.43
C THR A 134 7.71 -6.66 9.04
N LEU A 135 8.82 -7.08 8.42
CA LEU A 135 9.03 -8.49 8.03
C LEU A 135 9.00 -9.46 9.21
N PHE A 136 9.68 -9.10 10.31
CA PHE A 136 9.74 -9.96 11.50
C PHE A 136 8.46 -9.89 12.33
N GLY A 137 7.75 -8.75 12.30
CA GLY A 137 6.48 -8.57 12.99
C GLY A 137 5.31 -9.32 12.37
N LEU A 138 5.38 -9.63 11.06
CA LEU A 138 4.37 -10.45 10.41
C LEU A 138 4.45 -11.89 10.95
N PRO A 139 3.38 -12.40 11.59
CA PRO A 139 3.42 -13.74 12.16
C PRO A 139 3.66 -14.78 11.05
N PRO A 140 4.47 -15.81 11.31
CA PRO A 140 4.56 -16.95 10.43
C PRO A 140 3.16 -17.59 10.39
N GLY A 141 2.56 -17.65 9.22
CA GLY A 141 1.29 -18.35 9.08
C GLY A 141 1.53 -19.81 9.43
N ARG A 142 0.92 -20.28 10.48
CA ARG A 142 0.80 -21.71 10.69
C ARG A 142 -0.04 -22.24 9.53
N MET A 143 0.53 -23.08 8.70
CA MET A 143 -0.24 -24.01 7.90
C MET A 143 -0.83 -25.03 8.87
N GLU A 144 -1.85 -24.64 9.61
CA GLU A 144 -2.78 -25.62 10.12
C GLU A 144 -3.44 -26.23 8.90
N ARG A 145 -2.96 -27.40 8.50
CA ARG A 145 -3.73 -28.33 7.72
C ARG A 145 -4.93 -28.70 8.60
N ARG A 146 -5.94 -27.85 8.62
CA ARG A 146 -7.26 -28.32 8.97
C ARG A 146 -7.65 -29.25 7.83
N GLU A 147 -7.77 -30.52 8.14
CA GLU A 147 -8.60 -31.44 7.37
C GLU A 147 -9.98 -30.80 7.36
N LEU A 148 -10.28 -30.08 6.31
CA LEU A 148 -11.58 -29.47 6.10
C LEU A 148 -12.44 -30.60 5.58
N ASP A 149 -13.39 -31.04 6.40
CA ASP A 149 -14.53 -31.79 5.94
C ASP A 149 -15.14 -31.06 4.74
N ALA A 150 -15.26 -31.77 3.63
CA ALA A 150 -15.54 -31.23 2.30
C ALA A 150 -16.97 -30.59 2.17
N GLU A 151 -17.76 -30.57 3.22
CA GLU A 151 -19.16 -30.13 3.20
C GLU A 151 -19.43 -28.70 3.73
N GLN A 152 -18.42 -28.04 4.28
CA GLN A 152 -18.59 -26.65 4.70
C GLN A 152 -17.90 -25.72 3.73
N ALA A 153 -18.68 -25.16 2.79
CA ALA A 153 -18.28 -23.96 2.06
C ALA A 153 -17.88 -22.88 3.09
N ALA A 154 -16.60 -22.74 3.33
CA ALA A 154 -16.07 -21.79 4.28
C ALA A 154 -16.39 -20.37 3.80
N PRO A 155 -16.94 -19.50 4.66
CA PRO A 155 -17.06 -18.09 4.36
C PRO A 155 -15.67 -17.55 3.97
N GLU A 156 -15.62 -16.52 3.11
CA GLU A 156 -14.37 -15.87 2.68
C GLU A 156 -13.47 -15.66 3.89
N ARG A 157 -12.42 -16.46 3.98
CA ARG A 157 -11.48 -16.38 5.11
C ARG A 157 -10.51 -15.25 4.86
N PRO A 158 -10.17 -14.47 5.87
CA PRO A 158 -9.05 -13.55 5.76
C PRO A 158 -7.81 -14.34 5.34
N TRP A 159 -7.02 -13.74 4.45
CA TRP A 159 -5.79 -14.34 3.96
C TRP A 159 -4.88 -14.72 5.13
N PRO A 160 -4.27 -15.91 5.13
CA PRO A 160 -3.33 -16.27 6.18
C PRO A 160 -2.18 -15.27 6.25
N ALA A 161 -1.72 -14.93 7.45
CA ALA A 161 -0.59 -14.01 7.66
C ALA A 161 0.67 -14.42 6.88
N SER A 162 0.88 -15.74 6.67
CA SER A 162 1.95 -16.28 5.81
C SER A 162 1.88 -15.78 4.38
N VAL A 163 0.70 -15.52 3.85
CA VAL A 163 0.55 -15.01 2.48
C VAL A 163 1.02 -13.56 2.42
N GLY A 164 0.63 -12.72 3.38
CA GLY A 164 1.11 -11.33 3.47
C GLY A 164 2.64 -11.26 3.56
N LYS A 165 3.24 -12.07 4.43
CA LYS A 165 4.70 -12.15 4.58
C LYS A 165 5.40 -12.56 3.29
N ARG A 166 4.91 -13.60 2.63
CA ARG A 166 5.45 -14.05 1.34
C ARG A 166 5.32 -12.97 0.28
N ARG A 167 4.18 -12.28 0.20
CA ARG A 167 3.95 -11.20 -0.75
C ARG A 167 4.87 -10.01 -0.50
N LEU A 168 5.13 -9.67 0.77
CA LEU A 168 6.08 -8.63 1.10
C LEU A 168 7.52 -9.01 0.69
N ILE A 169 7.95 -10.24 0.94
CA ILE A 169 9.26 -10.73 0.48
C ILE A 169 9.35 -10.68 -1.05
N GLU A 170 8.31 -11.12 -1.77
CA GLU A 170 8.25 -11.05 -3.23
C GLU A 170 8.35 -9.60 -3.74
N ALA A 171 7.67 -8.66 -3.08
CA ALA A 171 7.72 -7.24 -3.42
C ALA A 171 9.13 -6.65 -3.22
N ILE A 172 9.76 -6.94 -2.08
CA ILE A 172 11.13 -6.51 -1.77
C ILE A 172 12.11 -7.08 -2.80
N LYS A 173 12.05 -8.38 -3.10
CA LYS A 173 12.88 -9.01 -4.13
C LYS A 173 12.69 -8.36 -5.50
N THR A 174 11.44 -8.13 -5.89
CA THR A 174 11.11 -7.54 -7.20
C THR A 174 11.74 -6.15 -7.35
N LEU A 175 11.68 -5.33 -6.30
CA LEU A 175 12.28 -4.01 -6.32
C LEU A 175 13.81 -4.08 -6.28
N ALA A 176 14.40 -4.96 -5.46
CA ALA A 176 15.84 -5.15 -5.36
C ALA A 176 16.47 -5.59 -6.70
N LEU A 177 15.77 -6.42 -7.47
CA LEU A 177 16.22 -6.82 -8.81
C LEU A 177 16.20 -5.69 -9.83
N SER A 178 15.44 -4.63 -9.59
CA SER A 178 15.30 -3.49 -10.50
C SER A 178 16.05 -2.22 -10.04
N ASP A 179 16.50 -2.16 -8.80
CA ASP A 179 17.15 -0.99 -8.21
C ASP A 179 18.31 -1.43 -7.30
N ALA A 180 19.55 -1.17 -7.74
CA ALA A 180 20.76 -1.57 -7.03
C ALA A 180 20.88 -0.93 -5.65
N GLY A 181 20.53 0.36 -5.51
CA GLY A 181 20.56 1.04 -4.21
C GLY A 181 19.57 0.44 -3.21
N PHE A 182 18.40 0.01 -3.69
CA PHE A 182 17.45 -0.71 -2.86
C PHE A 182 17.96 -2.12 -2.50
N ALA A 183 18.64 -2.79 -3.44
CA ALA A 183 19.26 -4.10 -3.18
C ALA A 183 20.30 -4.03 -2.05
N GLU A 184 21.17 -3.03 -2.06
CA GLU A 184 22.16 -2.81 -1.00
C GLU A 184 21.50 -2.57 0.37
N LEU A 185 20.38 -1.84 0.39
CA LEU A 185 19.62 -1.59 1.62
C LEU A 185 19.02 -2.86 2.20
N VAL A 186 18.40 -3.72 1.37
CA VAL A 186 17.58 -4.83 1.88
C VAL A 186 18.32 -6.17 1.96
N THR A 187 19.45 -6.34 1.29
CA THR A 187 20.23 -7.59 1.32
C THR A 187 20.54 -8.05 2.76
N PRO A 188 21.00 -7.20 3.67
CA PRO A 188 21.23 -7.62 5.06
C PRO A 188 19.96 -8.13 5.74
N VAL A 189 18.82 -7.47 5.50
CA VAL A 189 17.53 -7.86 6.09
C VAL A 189 17.07 -9.20 5.57
N LEU A 190 17.20 -9.43 4.25
CA LEU A 190 16.83 -10.71 3.65
C LEU A 190 17.76 -11.85 4.09
N ALA A 191 19.05 -11.58 4.29
CA ALA A 191 20.00 -12.56 4.78
C ALA A 191 19.66 -13.07 6.19
N GLU A 192 19.18 -12.20 7.07
CA GLU A 192 18.67 -12.62 8.39
C GLU A 192 17.48 -13.58 8.32
N PHE A 193 16.76 -13.58 7.19
CA PHE A 193 15.57 -14.41 6.98
C PHE A 193 15.90 -15.83 6.51
N ILE A 194 17.11 -16.05 5.99
CA ILE A 194 17.55 -17.33 5.39
C ILE A 194 18.26 -18.20 6.44
N GLN A 195 18.67 -17.62 7.55
CA GLN A 195 19.26 -18.33 8.68
C GLN A 195 18.18 -18.92 9.60
#